data_d9fdef8f255fb3951609d3e17db3edbc
#
_entry.id   d9fdef8f255fb3951609d3e17db3edbc
#
_cell.length_a   1.000
_cell.length_b   1.000
_cell.length_c   1.000
_cell.angle_alpha   90.00
_cell.angle_beta   90.00
_cell.angle_gamma   90.00
#
_symmetry.space_group_name_H-M   'P 1'
#
loop_
_entity.id
_entity.type
_entity.pdbx_description
1 polymer ?
#
loop_
_entity_poly.entity_id
_entity_poly.type
_entity_poly.pdbx_seq_one_letter_code
_entity_poly.pdbx_strand_id
1 'polypeptide(L)'
;MKKFCVEEQTENIINWIKDWYKDKSGYAIVCISGGKDSTIAAALCAKALGADRVIGVLMPNGEQKDIKDSKKVVDFLRIPHMTVNIGEAYNALTKSIELAHNFDNISDKSREVYKTNTPARIRMVAAFGIAALYGGYVVNTCNLSESVVGWETFGGDGFGCFSPLGKLTVQEVIAIGDYLNLPKELVHKVPSDGMCDSTDEEKLGFTYECLDNYIRTGVRPKSAEIYQRIMNLNKSSHFKHEIIHLPTYDPGLYICEDFNW
;
A
#
# COMPACT_ATOMS: atom_id res chain seq x y z
N MET A 1 -0.40 11.49 25.20
CA MET A 1 -0.51 10.74 23.94
C MET A 1 -0.59 9.24 24.25
N LYS A 2 -1.49 8.50 23.60
CA LYS A 2 -1.55 7.04 23.74
C LYS A 2 -0.30 6.43 23.10
N LYS A 3 0.39 5.54 23.85
CA LYS A 3 1.58 4.87 23.32
C LYS A 3 1.14 3.67 22.45
N PHE A 4 1.81 3.44 21.32
CA PHE A 4 1.59 2.25 20.51
C PHE A 4 1.89 0.98 21.30
N CYS A 5 0.92 0.09 21.36
CA CYS A 5 1.05 -1.25 21.94
C CYS A 5 0.70 -2.25 20.85
N VAL A 6 1.66 -3.00 20.35
CA VAL A 6 1.51 -3.85 19.17
C VAL A 6 0.43 -4.90 19.35
N GLU A 7 0.34 -5.52 20.52
CA GLU A 7 -0.66 -6.54 20.85
C GLU A 7 -2.07 -5.95 20.80
N GLU A 8 -2.30 -4.85 21.55
CA GLU A 8 -3.57 -4.16 21.60
C GLU A 8 -4.02 -3.69 20.20
N GLN A 9 -3.13 -3.07 19.45
CA GLN A 9 -3.47 -2.55 18.14
C GLN A 9 -3.76 -3.66 17.13
N THR A 10 -3.00 -4.76 17.17
CA THR A 10 -3.25 -5.91 16.29
C THR A 10 -4.64 -6.49 16.52
N GLU A 11 -5.01 -6.73 17.77
CA GLU A 11 -6.33 -7.24 18.12
C GLU A 11 -7.45 -6.24 17.75
N ASN A 12 -7.24 -4.96 17.98
CA ASN A 12 -8.18 -3.92 17.61
C ASN A 12 -8.43 -3.86 16.10
N ILE A 13 -7.36 -3.97 15.27
CA ILE A 13 -7.49 -4.01 13.81
C ILE A 13 -8.25 -5.25 13.37
N ILE A 14 -7.93 -6.41 13.92
CA ILE A 14 -8.64 -7.66 13.61
C ILE A 14 -10.14 -7.51 13.92
N ASN A 15 -10.48 -6.95 15.06
CA ASN A 15 -11.88 -6.74 15.45
C ASN A 15 -12.55 -5.69 14.57
N TRP A 16 -11.86 -4.60 14.23
CA TRP A 16 -12.35 -3.58 13.31
C TRP A 16 -12.64 -4.16 11.90
N ILE A 17 -11.79 -5.06 11.38
CA ILE A 17 -12.05 -5.76 10.12
C ILE A 17 -13.30 -6.66 10.25
N LYS A 18 -13.45 -7.40 11.36
CA LYS A 18 -14.67 -8.20 11.61
C LYS A 18 -15.92 -7.35 11.62
N ASP A 19 -15.89 -6.22 12.32
CA ASP A 19 -17.01 -5.28 12.40
C ASP A 19 -17.35 -4.67 11.04
N TRP A 20 -16.31 -4.29 10.26
CA TRP A 20 -16.50 -3.79 8.90
C TRP A 20 -17.19 -4.81 7.98
N TYR A 21 -16.90 -6.12 8.18
CA TYR A 21 -17.49 -7.23 7.44
C TYR A 21 -18.79 -7.79 8.03
N LYS A 22 -19.28 -7.25 9.15
CA LYS A 22 -20.41 -7.81 9.89
C LYS A 22 -21.63 -8.10 9.02
N ASP A 23 -21.98 -7.19 8.12
CA ASP A 23 -23.13 -7.32 7.22
C ASP A 23 -22.71 -7.60 5.77
N LYS A 24 -21.50 -8.11 5.56
CA LYS A 24 -20.90 -8.38 4.24
C LYS A 24 -20.47 -9.84 4.14
N SER A 25 -20.97 -10.53 3.12
CA SER A 25 -20.63 -11.95 2.86
C SER A 25 -19.42 -12.14 1.94
N GLY A 26 -18.90 -11.07 1.34
CA GLY A 26 -17.88 -11.11 0.30
C GLY A 26 -16.46 -11.43 0.81
N TYR A 27 -15.53 -11.53 -0.13
CA TYR A 27 -14.12 -11.81 0.11
C TYR A 27 -13.31 -10.53 0.33
N ALA A 28 -12.23 -10.62 1.11
CA ALA A 28 -11.18 -9.62 1.09
C ALA A 28 -10.25 -9.89 -0.09
N ILE A 29 -10.17 -8.98 -1.04
CA ILE A 29 -9.30 -9.09 -2.22
C ILE A 29 -8.04 -8.30 -1.94
N VAL A 30 -6.91 -8.98 -1.81
CA VAL A 30 -5.62 -8.35 -1.46
C VAL A 30 -4.65 -8.47 -2.63
N CYS A 31 -4.19 -7.33 -3.13
CA CYS A 31 -3.11 -7.27 -4.12
C CYS A 31 -1.79 -7.62 -3.44
N ILE A 32 -1.22 -8.80 -3.73
CA ILE A 32 -0.02 -9.30 -3.06
C ILE A 32 1.22 -8.93 -3.87
N SER A 33 1.94 -7.90 -3.42
CA SER A 33 3.19 -7.45 -4.02
C SER A 33 4.42 -8.25 -3.56
N GLY A 34 4.31 -8.97 -2.44
CA GLY A 34 5.46 -9.58 -1.76
C GLY A 34 6.22 -8.61 -0.85
N GLY A 35 5.73 -7.39 -0.70
CA GLY A 35 6.21 -6.41 0.29
C GLY A 35 5.50 -6.56 1.64
N LYS A 36 6.04 -5.88 2.67
CA LYS A 36 5.56 -5.94 4.06
C LYS A 36 4.07 -5.59 4.20
N ASP A 37 3.64 -4.49 3.58
CA ASP A 37 2.31 -3.93 3.80
C ASP A 37 1.21 -4.87 3.28
N SER A 38 1.34 -5.34 2.04
CA SER A 38 0.39 -6.32 1.46
C SER A 38 0.38 -7.64 2.22
N THR A 39 1.54 -8.08 2.73
CA THR A 39 1.67 -9.29 3.55
C THR A 39 0.92 -9.15 4.87
N ILE A 40 1.11 -8.03 5.56
CA ILE A 40 0.51 -7.78 6.87
C ILE A 40 -1.00 -7.51 6.74
N ALA A 41 -1.43 -6.77 5.73
CA ALA A 41 -2.85 -6.55 5.44
C ALA A 41 -3.57 -7.88 5.16
N ALA A 42 -2.97 -8.77 4.35
CA ALA A 42 -3.51 -10.09 4.07
C ALA A 42 -3.58 -10.97 5.34
N ALA A 43 -2.53 -10.95 6.17
CA ALA A 43 -2.50 -11.69 7.43
C ALA A 43 -3.57 -11.22 8.42
N LEU A 44 -3.77 -9.90 8.57
CA LEU A 44 -4.82 -9.32 9.40
C LEU A 44 -6.22 -9.72 8.90
N CYS A 45 -6.45 -9.65 7.58
CA CYS A 45 -7.70 -10.10 6.98
C CYS A 45 -7.92 -11.60 7.20
N ALA A 46 -6.90 -12.44 7.03
CA ALA A 46 -7.00 -13.89 7.27
C ALA A 46 -7.28 -14.22 8.76
N LYS A 47 -6.70 -13.48 9.69
CA LYS A 47 -6.99 -13.59 11.13
C LYS A 47 -8.42 -13.14 11.46
N ALA A 48 -8.92 -12.12 10.81
CA ALA A 48 -10.24 -11.58 11.07
C ALA A 48 -11.37 -12.43 10.46
N LEU A 49 -11.20 -12.89 9.23
CA LEU A 49 -12.26 -13.48 8.41
C LEU A 49 -12.12 -15.00 8.23
N GLY A 50 -10.94 -15.55 8.50
CA GLY A 50 -10.53 -16.88 8.07
C GLY A 50 -9.82 -16.84 6.69
N ALA A 51 -8.84 -17.73 6.51
CA ALA A 51 -8.03 -17.79 5.28
C ALA A 51 -8.89 -17.99 4.02
N ASP A 52 -9.93 -18.78 4.10
CA ASP A 52 -10.83 -19.11 2.99
C ASP A 52 -11.62 -17.90 2.46
N ARG A 53 -11.73 -16.82 3.24
CA ARG A 53 -12.40 -15.57 2.86
C ARG A 53 -11.44 -14.47 2.39
N VAL A 54 -10.17 -14.78 2.16
CA VAL A 54 -9.17 -13.85 1.63
C VAL A 54 -8.66 -14.38 0.31
N ILE A 55 -8.69 -13.58 -0.74
CA ILE A 55 -8.14 -13.93 -2.06
C ILE A 55 -6.92 -13.06 -2.32
N GLY A 56 -5.75 -13.70 -2.43
CA GLY A 56 -4.51 -13.05 -2.85
C GLY A 56 -4.46 -12.91 -4.37
N VAL A 57 -4.22 -11.70 -4.87
CA VAL A 57 -4.07 -11.46 -6.31
C VAL A 57 -2.64 -11.04 -6.60
N LEU A 58 -1.93 -11.89 -7.35
CA LEU A 58 -0.56 -11.66 -7.80
C LEU A 58 -0.63 -11.10 -9.22
N MET A 59 -0.09 -9.89 -9.42
CA MET A 59 -0.24 -9.18 -10.70
C MET A 59 1.11 -8.74 -11.28
N PRO A 60 1.91 -9.69 -11.81
CA PRO A 60 3.14 -9.34 -12.49
C PRO A 60 2.87 -8.53 -13.77
N ASN A 61 3.78 -7.61 -14.11
CA ASN A 61 3.78 -6.91 -15.38
C ASN A 61 4.84 -7.54 -16.30
N GLY A 62 4.44 -8.53 -17.10
CA GLY A 62 5.36 -9.37 -17.86
C GLY A 62 6.14 -10.33 -16.96
N GLU A 63 7.45 -10.46 -17.18
CA GLU A 63 8.35 -11.22 -16.31
C GLU A 63 8.78 -10.37 -15.12
N GLN A 64 8.46 -10.82 -13.92
CA GLN A 64 8.76 -10.10 -12.67
C GLN A 64 9.61 -10.98 -11.75
N LYS A 65 10.82 -10.50 -11.38
CA LYS A 65 11.80 -11.28 -10.61
C LYS A 65 11.34 -11.60 -9.19
N ASP A 66 10.58 -10.71 -8.57
CA ASP A 66 10.12 -10.78 -7.17
C ASP A 66 8.76 -11.48 -6.99
N ILE A 67 8.17 -12.03 -8.03
CA ILE A 67 6.93 -12.81 -7.94
C ILE A 67 7.04 -14.00 -6.94
N LYS A 68 8.27 -14.47 -6.69
CA LYS A 68 8.53 -15.51 -5.70
C LYS A 68 8.13 -15.06 -4.28
N ASP A 69 8.31 -13.78 -3.94
CA ASP A 69 7.97 -13.26 -2.62
C ASP A 69 6.45 -13.19 -2.46
N SER A 70 5.73 -12.74 -3.49
CA SER A 70 4.26 -12.79 -3.50
C SER A 70 3.73 -14.24 -3.31
N LYS A 71 4.36 -15.23 -3.94
CA LYS A 71 4.01 -16.65 -3.75
C LYS A 71 4.27 -17.12 -2.33
N LYS A 72 5.42 -16.78 -1.74
CA LYS A 72 5.71 -17.10 -0.34
C LYS A 72 4.63 -16.57 0.62
N VAL A 73 4.10 -15.37 0.38
CA VAL A 73 3.03 -14.80 1.20
C VAL A 73 1.79 -15.67 1.17
N VAL A 74 1.27 -15.98 -0.02
CA VAL A 74 0.02 -16.73 -0.16
C VAL A 74 0.15 -18.17 0.34
N ASP A 75 1.32 -18.79 0.14
CA ASP A 75 1.63 -20.14 0.63
C ASP A 75 1.73 -20.16 2.16
N PHE A 76 2.41 -19.18 2.77
CA PHE A 76 2.52 -19.06 4.22
C PHE A 76 1.17 -18.83 4.88
N LEU A 77 0.36 -17.92 4.33
CA LEU A 77 -0.97 -17.61 4.86
C LEU A 77 -2.02 -18.66 4.50
N ARG A 78 -1.71 -19.57 3.58
CA ARG A 78 -2.63 -20.61 3.05
C ARG A 78 -3.95 -20.00 2.54
N ILE A 79 -3.87 -18.84 1.91
CA ILE A 79 -5.04 -18.18 1.32
C ILE A 79 -5.23 -18.60 -0.14
N PRO A 80 -6.48 -18.73 -0.61
CA PRO A 80 -6.78 -18.82 -2.04
C PRO A 80 -6.11 -17.70 -2.81
N HIS A 81 -5.55 -17.99 -3.97
CA HIS A 81 -4.89 -16.96 -4.76
C HIS A 81 -5.00 -17.20 -6.26
N MET A 82 -4.77 -16.16 -7.04
CA MET A 82 -4.67 -16.22 -8.49
C MET A 82 -3.56 -15.30 -8.99
N THR A 83 -3.02 -15.62 -10.16
CA THR A 83 -2.04 -14.78 -10.84
C THR A 83 -2.66 -14.19 -12.09
N VAL A 84 -2.68 -12.87 -12.19
CA VAL A 84 -3.15 -12.12 -13.35
C VAL A 84 -1.99 -11.30 -13.90
N ASN A 85 -1.37 -11.77 -14.98
CA ASN A 85 -0.32 -11.01 -15.64
C ASN A 85 -0.93 -9.82 -16.38
N ILE A 86 -0.57 -8.59 -15.95
CA ILE A 86 -1.10 -7.37 -16.54
C ILE A 86 -0.33 -6.89 -17.78
N GLY A 87 0.75 -7.58 -18.18
CA GLY A 87 1.68 -7.14 -19.21
C GLY A 87 1.02 -6.90 -20.56
N GLU A 88 0.13 -7.80 -21.00
CA GLU A 88 -0.60 -7.61 -22.26
C GLU A 88 -1.53 -6.39 -22.20
N ALA A 89 -2.29 -6.23 -21.12
CA ALA A 89 -3.16 -5.07 -20.91
C ALA A 89 -2.36 -3.78 -20.86
N TYR A 90 -1.22 -3.78 -20.17
CA TYR A 90 -0.30 -2.64 -20.11
C TYR A 90 0.20 -2.26 -21.50
N ASN A 91 0.72 -3.23 -22.26
CA ASN A 91 1.25 -3.00 -23.60
C ASN A 91 0.18 -2.52 -24.58
N ALA A 92 -1.02 -3.10 -24.51
CA ALA A 92 -2.14 -2.68 -25.37
C ALA A 92 -2.60 -1.26 -25.08
N LEU A 93 -2.75 -0.91 -23.79
CA LEU A 93 -3.15 0.42 -23.36
C LEU A 93 -2.12 1.49 -23.72
N THR A 94 -0.84 1.24 -23.40
CA THR A 94 0.24 2.19 -23.68
C THR A 94 0.41 2.42 -25.17
N LYS A 95 0.35 1.35 -25.98
CA LYS A 95 0.35 1.47 -27.45
C LYS A 95 -0.83 2.31 -27.97
N SER A 96 -2.02 2.13 -27.42
CA SER A 96 -3.21 2.90 -27.83
C SER A 96 -3.05 4.39 -27.49
N ILE A 97 -2.49 4.70 -26.31
CA ILE A 97 -2.22 6.07 -25.90
C ILE A 97 -1.15 6.71 -26.79
N GLU A 98 -0.07 5.98 -27.08
CA GLU A 98 1.04 6.44 -27.93
C GLU A 98 0.61 6.70 -29.37
N LEU A 99 -0.31 5.91 -29.91
CA LEU A 99 -0.88 6.12 -31.24
C LEU A 99 -1.84 7.31 -31.28
N ALA A 100 -2.48 7.65 -30.18
CA ALA A 100 -3.47 8.73 -30.12
C ALA A 100 -2.85 10.11 -29.91
N HIS A 101 -1.59 10.21 -29.52
CA HIS A 101 -0.98 11.46 -29.12
C HIS A 101 0.48 11.60 -29.60
N ASN A 102 0.88 12.84 -29.90
CA ASN A 102 2.28 13.19 -30.12
C ASN A 102 2.92 13.59 -28.78
N PHE A 103 3.97 12.88 -28.37
CA PHE A 103 4.68 13.07 -27.11
C PHE A 103 5.91 13.99 -27.19
N ASP A 104 6.10 14.74 -28.26
CA ASP A 104 7.33 15.52 -28.51
C ASP A 104 7.62 16.56 -27.41
N ASN A 105 6.57 17.10 -26.76
CA ASN A 105 6.70 18.12 -25.73
C ASN A 105 6.52 17.59 -24.29
N ILE A 106 6.60 16.28 -24.07
CA ILE A 106 6.42 15.67 -22.75
C ILE A 106 7.77 15.54 -22.05
N SER A 107 7.88 16.10 -20.83
CA SER A 107 9.11 16.01 -20.03
C SER A 107 9.47 14.58 -19.66
N ASP A 108 10.75 14.29 -19.47
CA ASP A 108 11.22 12.97 -19.01
C ASP A 108 10.60 12.58 -17.67
N LYS A 109 10.43 13.54 -16.74
CA LYS A 109 9.76 13.34 -15.48
C LYS A 109 8.31 12.87 -15.67
N SER A 110 7.57 13.48 -16.59
CA SER A 110 6.18 13.07 -16.88
C SER A 110 6.13 11.67 -17.52
N ARG A 111 7.09 11.34 -18.36
CA ARG A 111 7.24 10.00 -18.95
C ARG A 111 7.53 8.94 -17.89
N GLU A 112 8.37 9.27 -16.91
CA GLU A 112 8.67 8.37 -15.79
C GLU A 112 7.42 8.15 -14.94
N VAL A 113 6.71 9.19 -14.54
CA VAL A 113 5.44 9.09 -13.80
C VAL A 113 4.40 8.27 -14.57
N TYR A 114 4.30 8.45 -15.88
CA TYR A 114 3.42 7.66 -16.73
C TYR A 114 3.79 6.16 -16.68
N LYS A 115 5.06 5.82 -16.82
CA LYS A 115 5.55 4.42 -16.80
C LYS A 115 5.36 3.75 -15.45
N THR A 116 5.52 4.48 -14.34
CA THR A 116 5.39 3.94 -12.98
C THR A 116 3.92 3.81 -12.55
N ASN A 117 3.09 4.80 -12.85
CA ASN A 117 1.72 4.84 -12.34
C ASN A 117 0.74 4.03 -13.19
N THR A 118 0.99 3.86 -14.49
CA THR A 118 0.07 3.12 -15.36
C THR A 118 -0.08 1.64 -14.95
N PRO A 119 0.98 0.89 -14.64
CA PRO A 119 0.84 -0.48 -14.14
C PRO A 119 0.06 -0.57 -12.83
N ALA A 120 0.26 0.37 -11.89
CA ALA A 120 -0.47 0.40 -10.63
C ALA A 120 -1.98 0.58 -10.86
N ARG A 121 -2.37 1.45 -11.79
CA ARG A 121 -3.78 1.66 -12.16
C ARG A 121 -4.40 0.45 -12.86
N ILE A 122 -3.67 -0.21 -13.75
CA ILE A 122 -4.15 -1.45 -14.40
C ILE A 122 -4.34 -2.57 -13.38
N ARG A 123 -3.43 -2.70 -12.42
CA ARG A 123 -3.61 -3.64 -11.30
C ARG A 123 -4.89 -3.38 -10.53
N MET A 124 -5.24 -2.13 -10.32
CA MET A 124 -6.47 -1.78 -9.61
C MET A 124 -7.72 -2.12 -10.43
N VAL A 125 -7.70 -1.89 -11.74
CA VAL A 125 -8.79 -2.34 -12.63
C VAL A 125 -8.99 -3.85 -12.53
N ALA A 126 -7.91 -4.63 -12.56
CA ALA A 126 -7.97 -6.09 -12.40
C ALA A 126 -8.50 -6.50 -11.02
N ALA A 127 -8.02 -5.85 -9.94
CA ALA A 127 -8.45 -6.13 -8.58
C ALA A 127 -9.95 -5.89 -8.37
N PHE A 128 -10.48 -4.75 -8.84
CA PHE A 128 -11.91 -4.45 -8.77
C PHE A 128 -12.75 -5.36 -9.68
N GLY A 129 -12.22 -5.76 -10.85
CA GLY A 129 -12.87 -6.77 -11.70
C GLY A 129 -13.02 -8.12 -10.99
N ILE A 130 -11.96 -8.59 -10.30
CA ILE A 130 -11.99 -9.81 -9.49
C ILE A 130 -12.96 -9.62 -8.31
N ALA A 131 -12.90 -8.47 -7.63
CA ALA A 131 -13.82 -8.19 -6.53
C ALA A 131 -15.28 -8.28 -6.97
N ALA A 132 -15.63 -7.76 -8.15
CA ALA A 132 -16.97 -7.87 -8.71
C ALA A 132 -17.39 -9.33 -8.99
N LEU A 133 -16.47 -10.15 -9.53
CA LEU A 133 -16.74 -11.56 -9.80
C LEU A 133 -16.99 -12.39 -8.53
N TYR A 134 -16.28 -12.08 -7.44
CA TYR A 134 -16.34 -12.83 -6.19
C TYR A 134 -17.22 -12.15 -5.11
N GLY A 135 -17.93 -11.08 -5.45
CA GLY A 135 -18.68 -10.30 -4.47
C GLY A 135 -17.79 -9.75 -3.35
N GLY A 136 -16.54 -9.44 -3.67
CA GLY A 136 -15.50 -9.10 -2.70
C GLY A 136 -15.23 -7.59 -2.59
N TYR A 137 -14.31 -7.25 -1.70
CA TYR A 137 -13.90 -5.88 -1.42
C TYR A 137 -12.39 -5.77 -1.50
N VAL A 138 -11.86 -4.82 -2.28
CA VAL A 138 -10.43 -4.58 -2.43
C VAL A 138 -9.88 -3.96 -1.16
N VAL A 139 -8.83 -4.56 -0.60
CA VAL A 139 -8.13 -4.04 0.58
C VAL A 139 -7.07 -3.04 0.12
N ASN A 140 -7.12 -1.82 0.65
CA ASN A 140 -6.02 -0.88 0.52
C ASN A 140 -4.89 -1.31 1.45
N THR A 141 -3.66 -1.32 0.96
CA THR A 141 -2.48 -1.77 1.69
C THR A 141 -1.50 -0.65 2.02
N CYS A 142 -1.80 0.60 1.66
CA CYS A 142 -0.97 1.75 1.98
C CYS A 142 -0.97 2.02 3.48
N ASN A 143 0.16 2.47 4.00
CA ASN A 143 0.33 2.89 5.38
C ASN A 143 0.37 4.43 5.50
N LEU A 144 0.33 4.95 6.73
CA LEU A 144 0.29 6.38 7.01
C LEU A 144 1.52 7.11 6.49
N SER A 145 2.72 6.53 6.64
CA SER A 145 3.97 7.19 6.25
C SER A 145 4.05 7.39 4.75
N GLU A 146 3.58 6.41 3.96
CA GLU A 146 3.44 6.54 2.51
C GLU A 146 2.43 7.63 2.15
N SER A 147 1.26 7.59 2.76
CA SER A 147 0.19 8.53 2.49
C SER A 147 0.57 9.97 2.85
N VAL A 148 1.23 10.21 4.00
CA VAL A 148 1.67 11.56 4.40
C VAL A 148 2.56 12.23 3.37
N VAL A 149 3.41 11.47 2.68
CA VAL A 149 4.31 12.00 1.64
C VAL A 149 3.83 11.72 0.22
N GLY A 150 2.64 11.13 0.09
CA GLY A 150 2.03 10.81 -1.20
C GLY A 150 2.77 9.74 -2.00
N TRP A 151 3.43 8.80 -1.31
CA TRP A 151 4.15 7.69 -1.92
C TRP A 151 3.21 6.55 -2.31
N GLU A 152 2.21 6.90 -3.09
CA GLU A 152 1.16 6.03 -3.58
C GLU A 152 0.65 6.54 -4.93
N THR A 153 0.12 5.67 -5.75
CA THR A 153 -0.48 6.04 -7.03
C THR A 153 -1.97 6.33 -6.87
N PHE A 154 -2.36 7.59 -7.08
CA PHE A 154 -3.77 7.96 -7.14
C PHE A 154 -4.50 7.23 -8.27
N GLY A 155 -5.60 6.54 -7.94
CA GLY A 155 -6.30 5.65 -8.86
C GLY A 155 -5.60 4.32 -9.12
N GLY A 156 -4.52 4.03 -8.36
CA GLY A 156 -3.80 2.77 -8.33
C GLY A 156 -3.80 2.16 -6.93
N ASP A 157 -2.61 1.87 -6.39
CA ASP A 157 -2.42 1.26 -5.07
C ASP A 157 -2.96 2.10 -3.91
N GLY A 158 -3.11 3.42 -4.07
CA GLY A 158 -3.80 4.29 -3.12
C GLY A 158 -5.31 4.03 -2.97
N PHE A 159 -5.90 3.14 -3.79
CA PHE A 159 -7.32 2.82 -3.78
C PHE A 159 -7.65 1.52 -3.06
N GLY A 160 -8.90 1.42 -2.59
CA GLY A 160 -9.47 0.23 -2.00
C GLY A 160 -10.86 0.51 -1.45
N CYS A 161 -11.48 -0.49 -0.84
CA CYS A 161 -12.78 -0.36 -0.17
C CYS A 161 -12.64 -0.07 1.33
N PHE A 162 -11.52 -0.46 1.92
CA PHE A 162 -11.17 -0.20 3.31
C PHE A 162 -9.66 -0.31 3.50
N SER A 163 -9.12 0.36 4.52
CA SER A 163 -7.68 0.51 4.73
C SER A 163 -7.29 0.16 6.19
N PRO A 164 -6.89 -1.08 6.46
CA PRO A 164 -6.53 -1.50 7.82
C PRO A 164 -5.22 -0.88 8.32
N LEU A 165 -4.33 -0.45 7.43
CA LEU A 165 -3.00 0.08 7.74
C LEU A 165 -2.91 1.61 7.62
N GLY A 166 -3.92 2.28 7.08
CA GLY A 166 -3.86 3.66 6.63
C GLY A 166 -3.53 4.70 7.72
N LYS A 167 -3.67 4.38 9.01
CA LYS A 167 -3.26 5.25 10.12
C LYS A 167 -2.08 4.71 10.93
N LEU A 168 -1.38 3.71 10.42
CA LEU A 168 -0.18 3.13 11.03
C LEU A 168 1.06 3.54 10.26
N THR A 169 2.11 3.90 10.99
CA THR A 169 3.42 4.19 10.38
C THR A 169 4.13 2.91 9.93
N VAL A 170 5.17 3.05 9.10
CA VAL A 170 5.98 1.91 8.63
C VAL A 170 6.51 1.08 9.79
N GLN A 171 7.05 1.72 10.85
CA GLN A 171 7.59 1.00 12.00
C GLN A 171 6.51 0.25 12.79
N GLU A 172 5.32 0.81 12.90
CA GLU A 172 4.18 0.16 13.55
C GLU A 172 3.66 -1.04 12.74
N VAL A 173 3.63 -0.92 11.41
CA VAL A 173 3.27 -2.04 10.51
C VAL A 173 4.28 -3.17 10.63
N ILE A 174 5.59 -2.87 10.65
CA ILE A 174 6.66 -3.87 10.85
C ILE A 174 6.47 -4.58 12.20
N ALA A 175 6.21 -3.82 13.28
CA ALA A 175 6.00 -4.39 14.61
C ALA A 175 4.79 -5.35 14.64
N ILE A 176 3.70 -5.04 13.91
CA ILE A 176 2.56 -5.94 13.76
C ILE A 176 2.95 -7.22 13.00
N GLY A 177 3.76 -7.09 11.95
CA GLY A 177 4.27 -8.23 11.19
C GLY A 177 5.09 -9.19 12.07
N ASP A 178 5.97 -8.64 12.90
CA ASP A 178 6.77 -9.41 13.87
C ASP A 178 5.88 -10.07 14.94
N TYR A 179 4.91 -9.35 15.48
CA TYR A 179 3.95 -9.88 16.46
C TYR A 179 3.11 -11.03 15.88
N LEU A 180 2.72 -10.94 14.62
CA LEU A 180 2.00 -12.00 13.91
C LEU A 180 2.89 -13.20 13.53
N ASN A 181 4.20 -13.15 13.84
CA ASN A 181 5.19 -14.16 13.48
C ASN A 181 5.25 -14.43 11.97
N LEU A 182 5.12 -13.39 11.16
CA LEU A 182 5.30 -13.49 9.71
C LEU A 182 6.77 -13.69 9.34
N PRO A 183 7.09 -14.29 8.19
CA PRO A 183 8.46 -14.49 7.75
C PRO A 183 9.25 -13.17 7.73
N LYS A 184 10.38 -13.14 8.46
CA LYS A 184 11.19 -11.91 8.62
C LYS A 184 11.64 -11.33 7.28
N GLU A 185 11.97 -12.18 6.32
CA GLU A 185 12.38 -11.77 4.98
C GLU A 185 11.27 -11.03 4.19
N LEU A 186 10.00 -11.19 4.58
CA LEU A 186 8.87 -10.46 4.00
C LEU A 186 8.56 -9.19 4.78
N VAL A 187 8.62 -9.27 6.12
CA VAL A 187 8.32 -8.12 7.02
C VAL A 187 9.41 -7.06 6.94
N HIS A 188 10.67 -7.47 6.92
CA HIS A 188 11.84 -6.58 6.90
C HIS A 188 12.45 -6.42 5.50
N LYS A 189 11.71 -6.81 4.44
CA LYS A 189 12.13 -6.54 3.07
C LYS A 189 12.29 -5.04 2.87
N VAL A 190 13.44 -4.64 2.34
CA VAL A 190 13.70 -3.22 2.03
C VAL A 190 12.64 -2.73 1.05
N PRO A 191 11.93 -1.63 1.37
CA PRO A 191 10.89 -1.08 0.51
C PRO A 191 11.47 -0.65 -0.85
N SER A 192 10.86 -1.15 -1.92
CA SER A 192 11.18 -0.74 -3.29
C SER A 192 9.94 -0.91 -4.17
N ASP A 193 9.82 -0.09 -5.19
CA ASP A 193 8.73 -0.19 -6.17
C ASP A 193 8.87 -1.39 -7.15
N GLY A 194 9.95 -2.18 -6.99
CA GLY A 194 10.23 -3.34 -7.84
C GLY A 194 10.59 -3.01 -9.30
N MET A 195 10.74 -1.74 -9.64
CA MET A 195 11.00 -1.27 -11.00
C MET A 195 12.42 -0.79 -11.24
N CYS A 196 13.15 -0.45 -10.19
CA CYS A 196 14.56 -0.09 -10.24
C CYS A 196 15.32 -0.59 -9.00
N ASP A 197 16.66 -0.55 -9.05
CA ASP A 197 17.52 -1.00 -7.95
C ASP A 197 17.57 -0.03 -6.75
N SER A 198 16.91 1.14 -6.84
CA SER A 198 16.86 2.14 -5.76
C SER A 198 15.73 1.83 -4.77
N THR A 199 16.00 2.07 -3.49
CA THR A 199 15.02 1.96 -2.42
C THR A 199 14.10 3.17 -2.37
N ASP A 200 12.95 3.03 -1.70
CA ASP A 200 12.02 4.15 -1.48
C ASP A 200 12.70 5.27 -0.69
N GLU A 201 13.48 4.97 0.35
CA GLU A 201 14.18 5.96 1.17
C GLU A 201 15.25 6.74 0.38
N GLU A 202 15.95 6.09 -0.56
CA GLU A 202 16.87 6.78 -1.47
C GLU A 202 16.14 7.76 -2.38
N LYS A 203 14.97 7.40 -2.89
CA LYS A 203 14.15 8.29 -3.73
C LYS A 203 13.53 9.42 -2.92
N LEU A 204 13.06 9.13 -1.71
CA LEU A 204 12.50 10.11 -0.78
C LEU A 204 13.57 11.08 -0.26
N GLY A 205 14.81 10.60 -0.06
CA GLY A 205 15.91 11.38 0.50
C GLY A 205 15.86 11.51 2.03
N PHE A 206 15.08 10.67 2.71
CA PHE A 206 15.02 10.52 4.15
C PHE A 206 14.53 9.11 4.51
N THR A 207 14.75 8.70 5.77
CA THR A 207 14.32 7.38 6.25
C THR A 207 12.88 7.41 6.75
N TYR A 208 12.18 6.29 6.64
CA TYR A 208 10.87 6.13 7.26
C TYR A 208 10.93 6.30 8.78
N GLU A 209 12.00 5.88 9.44
CA GLU A 209 12.19 6.12 10.88
C GLU A 209 12.14 7.62 11.23
N CYS A 210 12.80 8.46 10.44
CA CYS A 210 12.79 9.91 10.61
C CYS A 210 11.37 10.48 10.42
N LEU A 211 10.67 10.04 9.38
CA LEU A 211 9.30 10.47 9.07
C LEU A 211 8.32 10.00 10.16
N ASP A 212 8.37 8.73 10.56
CA ASP A 212 7.49 8.14 11.57
C ASP A 212 7.62 8.82 12.93
N ASN A 213 8.86 9.13 13.33
CA ASN A 213 9.11 9.88 14.55
C ASN A 213 8.46 11.28 14.46
N TYR A 214 8.59 11.96 13.32
CA TYR A 214 7.95 13.27 13.13
C TYR A 214 6.42 13.15 13.16
N ILE A 215 5.84 12.19 12.47
CA ILE A 215 4.39 11.96 12.47
C ILE A 215 3.85 11.73 13.89
N ARG A 216 4.55 10.92 14.70
CA ARG A 216 4.04 10.49 16.03
C ARG A 216 4.37 11.45 17.17
N THR A 217 5.43 12.24 17.06
CA THR A 217 5.89 13.08 18.17
C THR A 217 5.76 14.58 17.92
N GLY A 218 5.61 14.99 16.66
CA GLY A 218 5.71 16.39 16.25
C GLY A 218 7.14 16.95 16.27
N VAL A 219 8.14 16.12 16.63
CA VAL A 219 9.55 16.53 16.68
C VAL A 219 10.10 16.58 15.26
N ARG A 220 10.32 17.80 14.76
CA ARG A 220 10.83 18.04 13.40
C ARG A 220 12.19 17.38 13.18
N PRO A 221 12.46 16.89 11.96
CA PRO A 221 13.80 16.44 11.57
C PRO A 221 14.87 17.50 11.87
N LYS A 222 16.05 17.06 12.30
CA LYS A 222 17.18 17.98 12.59
C LYS A 222 17.66 18.72 11.34
N SER A 223 17.61 18.07 10.16
CA SER A 223 17.92 18.71 8.88
C SER A 223 16.73 19.55 8.40
N ALA A 224 16.95 20.86 8.22
CA ALA A 224 15.96 21.76 7.65
C ALA A 224 15.59 21.36 6.20
N GLU A 225 16.52 20.78 5.46
CA GLU A 225 16.31 20.30 4.10
C GLU A 225 15.34 19.10 4.07
N ILE A 226 15.57 18.12 4.97
CA ILE A 226 14.66 16.95 5.09
C ILE A 226 13.27 17.42 5.51
N TYR A 227 13.18 18.30 6.52
CA TYR A 227 11.89 18.86 6.94
C TYR A 227 11.15 19.52 5.78
N GLN A 228 11.83 20.43 5.05
CA GLN A 228 11.21 21.12 3.92
C GLN A 228 10.79 20.14 2.80
N ARG A 229 11.58 19.10 2.56
CA ARG A 229 11.25 18.05 1.57
C ARG A 229 9.99 17.29 1.96
N ILE A 230 9.87 16.85 3.23
CA ILE A 230 8.67 16.18 3.74
C ILE A 230 7.44 17.08 3.56
N MET A 231 7.52 18.36 3.98
CA MET A 231 6.39 19.29 3.87
C MET A 231 5.99 19.57 2.42
N ASN A 232 6.96 19.66 1.50
CA ASN A 232 6.68 19.85 0.08
C ASN A 232 5.98 18.63 -0.53
N LEU A 233 6.41 17.41 -0.17
CA LEU A 233 5.76 16.17 -0.61
C LEU A 233 4.33 16.09 -0.06
N ASN A 234 4.14 16.32 1.23
CA ASN A 234 2.82 16.33 1.86
C ASN A 234 1.88 17.33 1.16
N LYS A 235 2.31 18.59 1.02
CA LYS A 235 1.51 19.62 0.37
C LYS A 235 1.14 19.28 -1.08
N SER A 236 2.09 18.74 -1.85
CA SER A 236 1.86 18.41 -3.27
C SER A 236 0.97 17.20 -3.48
N SER A 237 0.86 16.31 -2.49
CA SER A 237 0.07 15.09 -2.56
C SER A 237 -1.29 15.19 -1.84
N HIS A 238 -1.56 16.27 -1.14
CA HIS A 238 -2.76 16.45 -0.32
C HIS A 238 -4.07 16.19 -1.09
N PHE A 239 -4.13 16.59 -2.36
CA PHE A 239 -5.30 16.35 -3.20
C PHE A 239 -5.70 14.86 -3.29
N LYS A 240 -4.78 13.93 -3.05
CA LYS A 240 -5.05 12.49 -3.07
C LYS A 240 -6.00 12.07 -1.95
N HIS A 241 -6.00 12.82 -0.84
CA HIS A 241 -6.81 12.54 0.34
C HIS A 241 -8.15 13.29 0.35
N GLU A 242 -8.26 14.40 -0.38
CA GLU A 242 -9.49 15.19 -0.44
C GLU A 242 -10.65 14.46 -1.14
N ILE A 243 -10.33 13.56 -2.07
CA ILE A 243 -11.31 12.93 -2.96
C ILE A 243 -11.74 11.54 -2.46
N ILE A 244 -10.93 10.88 -1.64
CA ILE A 244 -11.15 9.48 -1.26
C ILE A 244 -11.13 9.32 0.25
N HIS A 245 -12.32 9.20 0.81
CA HIS A 245 -12.47 8.78 2.20
C HIS A 245 -12.65 7.26 2.27
N LEU A 246 -11.55 6.55 2.47
CA LEU A 246 -11.61 5.12 2.75
C LEU A 246 -11.96 4.90 4.23
N PRO A 247 -12.86 3.95 4.56
CA PRO A 247 -12.97 3.45 5.92
C PRO A 247 -11.60 2.96 6.39
N THR A 248 -11.03 3.69 7.34
CA THR A 248 -9.66 3.46 7.83
C THR A 248 -9.73 3.17 9.31
N TYR A 249 -9.04 2.13 9.75
CA TYR A 249 -8.90 1.87 11.18
C TYR A 249 -8.18 3.04 11.86
N ASP A 250 -8.78 3.55 12.93
CA ASP A 250 -8.18 4.62 13.75
C ASP A 250 -7.62 4.02 15.05
N PRO A 251 -6.28 3.96 15.21
CA PRO A 251 -5.66 3.45 16.44
C PRO A 251 -5.77 4.43 17.62
N GLY A 252 -6.29 5.63 17.40
CA GLY A 252 -6.31 6.73 18.37
C GLY A 252 -4.91 7.22 18.75
N LEU A 253 -3.93 7.10 17.85
CA LEU A 253 -2.57 7.57 18.04
C LEU A 253 -2.43 9.00 17.53
N TYR A 254 -1.47 9.73 18.12
CA TYR A 254 -1.19 11.10 17.70
C TYR A 254 -0.63 11.13 16.27
N ILE A 255 -1.21 11.98 15.44
CA ILE A 255 -0.67 12.41 14.16
C ILE A 255 -0.32 13.87 14.30
N CYS A 256 0.89 14.26 13.91
CA CYS A 256 1.35 15.64 13.99
C CYS A 256 0.42 16.57 13.20
N GLU A 257 -0.01 17.70 13.84
CA GLU A 257 -0.94 18.66 13.26
C GLU A 257 -0.39 19.44 12.06
N ASP A 258 0.93 19.37 11.83
CA ASP A 258 1.56 19.95 10.63
C ASP A 258 1.15 19.23 9.34
N PHE A 259 0.58 18.01 9.44
CA PHE A 259 0.11 17.23 8.29
C PHE A 259 -1.39 17.41 8.06
N ASN A 260 -1.76 17.75 6.84
CA ASN A 260 -3.15 17.69 6.39
C ASN A 260 -3.49 16.22 6.12
N TRP A 261 -4.37 15.66 6.95
CA TRP A 261 -4.78 14.25 6.90
C TRP A 261 -6.30 14.11 6.88
#